data_37a12706b29bc43d6e82cf767edc5a15
#
_entry.id   37a12706b29bc43d6e82cf767edc5a15
#
_cell.length_a   1.000
_cell.length_b   1.000
_cell.length_c   1.000
_cell.angle_alpha   90.00
_cell.angle_beta   90.00
_cell.angle_gamma   90.00
#
_symmetry.space_group_name_H-M   'P 1'
#
loop_
_entity.id
_entity.type
_entity.pdbx_description
1 polymer ?
#
loop_
_entity_poly.entity_id
_entity_poly.type
_entity_poly.pdbx_seq_one_letter_code
_entity_poly.pdbx_strand_id
1 'polypeptide(L)'
;TLFPYTTLFRSAATESMRNLLMADTAAKTAWTGSGKAVDAKITLWWVVLAQKLKEPGGNELLDLYLEQTTPASRAGLAEFLLHGFINEDTRHPSHADAEAEAQKGAPQRFQYMQKWYKQYPEYYGQYANATLEMAVAEIKREVMAQYLGSAIADKGILALTAAVPATTWVQLLQTYMKEHQQRRAQIEAMLMAAAKNNDPAIIQFILSIARRYKTASVQAKANELIAVIAERNGWSSDELADRTIPTAGL
;
A
#
# COMPACT_ATOMS: atom_id res chain seq x y z
N THR A 1 -21.26 26.39 10.03
CA THR A 1 -21.92 25.33 9.25
C THR A 1 -21.09 24.06 9.40
N LEU A 2 -21.52 23.18 10.29
CA LEU A 2 -20.91 21.87 10.51
C LEU A 2 -21.09 21.06 9.22
N PHE A 3 -19.98 20.75 8.54
CA PHE A 3 -19.98 19.77 7.46
C PHE A 3 -20.41 18.42 8.04
N PRO A 4 -21.34 17.70 7.40
CA PRO A 4 -21.76 16.39 7.89
C PRO A 4 -20.62 15.37 7.65
N TYR A 5 -19.81 15.16 8.67
CA TYR A 5 -18.66 14.24 8.66
C TYR A 5 -19.06 12.78 8.41
N THR A 6 -20.33 12.43 8.59
CA THR A 6 -20.83 11.05 8.59
C THR A 6 -21.06 10.46 7.19
N THR A 7 -21.18 11.28 6.15
CA THR A 7 -21.47 10.80 4.78
C THR A 7 -20.25 10.64 3.88
N LEU A 8 -19.05 11.07 4.32
CA LEU A 8 -17.83 11.09 3.50
C LEU A 8 -16.99 9.82 3.60
N PHE A 9 -17.25 8.96 4.59
CA PHE A 9 -16.48 7.75 4.83
C PHE A 9 -17.34 6.53 4.53
N ARG A 10 -17.28 6.02 3.31
CA ARG A 10 -18.08 4.87 2.88
C ARG A 10 -17.35 3.53 2.93
N SER A 11 -16.04 3.50 3.16
CA SER A 11 -15.29 2.25 3.31
C SER A 11 -14.88 2.00 4.76
N ALA A 12 -14.87 0.75 5.19
CA ALA A 12 -14.38 0.34 6.50
C ALA A 12 -12.89 0.71 6.72
N ALA A 13 -12.10 0.69 5.64
CA ALA A 13 -10.72 1.11 5.61
C ALA A 13 -10.53 2.56 6.04
N THR A 14 -11.38 3.43 5.52
CA THR A 14 -11.34 4.86 5.81
C THR A 14 -11.72 5.16 7.26
N GLU A 15 -12.68 4.42 7.80
CA GLU A 15 -13.09 4.60 9.20
C GLU A 15 -12.02 4.13 10.17
N SER A 16 -11.37 3.02 9.89
CA SER A 16 -10.21 2.54 10.66
C SER A 16 -9.07 3.57 10.64
N MET A 17 -8.72 4.10 9.48
CA MET A 17 -7.69 5.13 9.33
C MET A 17 -8.08 6.44 10.05
N ARG A 18 -9.34 6.84 9.96
CA ARG A 18 -9.86 7.99 10.72
C ARG A 18 -9.69 7.79 12.22
N ASN A 19 -10.06 6.63 12.73
CA ASN A 19 -9.98 6.33 14.16
C ASN A 19 -8.53 6.34 14.65
N LEU A 20 -7.60 5.78 13.86
CA LEU A 20 -6.17 5.83 14.15
C LEU A 20 -5.62 7.27 14.14
N LEU A 21 -5.99 8.09 13.16
CA LEU A 21 -5.62 9.50 13.08
C LEU A 21 -6.12 10.30 14.28
N MET A 22 -7.37 10.09 14.68
CA MET A 22 -7.97 10.79 15.82
C MET A 22 -7.38 10.34 17.17
N ALA A 23 -6.85 9.10 17.26
CA ALA A 23 -6.37 8.56 18.52
C ALA A 23 -5.00 9.12 18.94
N ASP A 24 -4.02 9.27 18.02
CA ASP A 24 -2.64 9.55 18.45
C ASP A 24 -1.83 10.44 17.50
N THR A 25 -1.81 10.15 16.20
CA THR A 25 -0.80 10.70 15.29
C THR A 25 -1.07 12.15 14.89
N ALA A 26 -2.33 12.55 14.75
CA ALA A 26 -2.69 13.91 14.37
C ALA A 26 -2.31 14.93 15.45
N ALA A 27 -2.31 14.51 16.73
CA ALA A 27 -1.88 15.35 17.83
C ALA A 27 -0.38 15.69 17.81
N LYS A 28 0.42 14.87 17.11
CA LYS A 28 1.87 15.07 16.96
C LYS A 28 2.24 16.00 15.82
N THR A 29 1.30 16.33 14.92
CA THR A 29 1.54 17.26 13.81
C THR A 29 1.56 18.68 14.35
N ALA A 30 2.60 19.45 14.04
CA ALA A 30 2.80 20.80 14.56
C ALA A 30 3.06 21.81 13.44
N TRP A 31 2.57 23.04 13.63
CA TRP A 31 2.79 24.18 12.73
C TRP A 31 4.22 24.70 12.83
N THR A 32 4.87 24.97 11.70
CA THR A 32 6.24 25.50 11.65
C THR A 32 6.38 26.82 12.39
N GLY A 33 5.45 27.76 12.20
CA GLY A 33 5.57 29.12 12.75
C GLY A 33 5.36 29.18 14.26
N SER A 34 4.51 28.34 14.85
CA SER A 34 4.14 28.42 16.26
C SER A 34 4.60 27.24 17.11
N GLY A 35 4.99 26.14 16.51
CA GLY A 35 5.26 24.88 17.21
C GLY A 35 4.03 24.24 17.88
N LYS A 36 2.85 24.86 17.75
CA LYS A 36 1.61 24.33 18.33
C LYS A 36 1.12 23.15 17.53
N ALA A 37 0.47 22.20 18.19
CA ALA A 37 -0.16 21.06 17.53
C ALA A 37 -1.22 21.52 16.51
N VAL A 38 -1.25 20.87 15.37
CA VAL A 38 -2.33 21.01 14.38
C VAL A 38 -3.58 20.36 14.97
N ASP A 39 -4.72 21.03 14.87
CA ASP A 39 -5.99 20.42 15.30
C ASP A 39 -6.26 19.15 14.49
N ALA A 40 -6.58 18.06 15.17
CA ALA A 40 -6.87 16.77 14.57
C ALA A 40 -7.95 16.83 13.47
N LYS A 41 -8.91 17.76 13.59
CA LYS A 41 -9.93 18.00 12.59
C LYS A 41 -9.35 18.54 11.28
N ILE A 42 -8.29 19.36 11.35
CA ILE A 42 -7.60 19.90 10.17
C ILE A 42 -6.85 18.78 9.46
N THR A 43 -6.10 18.00 10.21
CA THR A 43 -5.39 16.83 9.65
C THR A 43 -6.36 15.84 9.00
N LEU A 44 -7.46 15.55 9.68
CA LEU A 44 -8.54 14.71 9.14
C LEU A 44 -9.13 15.30 7.83
N TRP A 45 -9.30 16.61 7.78
CA TRP A 45 -9.81 17.26 6.59
C TRP A 45 -8.85 17.13 5.39
N TRP A 46 -7.52 17.19 5.61
CA TRP A 46 -6.53 16.90 4.54
C TRP A 46 -6.67 15.48 4.01
N VAL A 47 -6.85 14.50 4.90
CA VAL A 47 -7.07 13.10 4.48
C VAL A 47 -8.34 12.96 3.65
N VAL A 48 -9.43 13.62 4.07
CA VAL A 48 -10.70 13.62 3.31
C VAL A 48 -10.56 14.27 1.93
N LEU A 49 -9.79 15.36 1.83
CA LEU A 49 -9.50 15.98 0.54
C LEU A 49 -8.68 15.05 -0.35
N ALA A 50 -7.64 14.45 0.21
CA ALA A 50 -6.77 13.52 -0.51
C ALA A 50 -7.55 12.30 -1.04
N GLN A 51 -8.47 11.73 -0.26
CA GLN A 51 -9.32 10.62 -0.69
C GLN A 51 -10.14 10.93 -1.96
N LYS A 52 -10.48 12.19 -2.19
CA LYS A 52 -11.23 12.60 -3.40
C LYS A 52 -10.36 12.68 -4.64
N LEU A 53 -9.05 12.60 -4.51
CA LEU A 53 -8.15 12.59 -5.66
C LEU A 53 -8.26 11.26 -6.39
N LYS A 54 -8.37 11.32 -7.71
CA LYS A 54 -8.40 10.12 -8.56
C LYS A 54 -7.05 9.44 -8.64
N GLU A 55 -5.97 10.23 -8.51
CA GLU A 55 -4.60 9.78 -8.62
C GLU A 55 -3.75 10.31 -7.46
N PRO A 56 -2.77 9.55 -6.96
CA PRO A 56 -1.95 9.94 -5.82
C PRO A 56 -0.80 10.91 -6.18
N GLY A 57 -0.81 11.48 -7.39
CA GLY A 57 0.24 12.37 -7.90
C GLY A 57 0.36 13.72 -7.18
N GLY A 58 -0.49 13.98 -6.20
CA GLY A 58 -0.46 15.17 -5.39
C GLY A 58 -1.53 16.20 -5.76
N ASN A 59 -1.54 17.24 -4.95
CA ASN A 59 -2.44 18.39 -5.12
C ASN A 59 -1.76 19.60 -4.50
N GLU A 60 -1.61 20.68 -5.26
CA GLU A 60 -0.92 21.89 -4.81
C GLU A 60 -1.48 22.46 -3.51
N LEU A 61 -2.80 22.40 -3.32
CA LEU A 61 -3.43 22.90 -2.10
C LEU A 61 -3.02 22.07 -0.87
N LEU A 62 -2.96 20.74 -1.00
CA LEU A 62 -2.51 19.85 0.07
C LEU A 62 -1.01 20.05 0.34
N ASP A 63 -0.21 20.22 -0.70
CA ASP A 63 1.22 20.49 -0.58
C ASP A 63 1.47 21.80 0.19
N LEU A 64 0.73 22.87 -0.13
CA LEU A 64 0.79 24.16 0.60
C LEU A 64 0.41 24.03 2.08
N TYR A 65 -0.60 23.23 2.41
CA TYR A 65 -0.97 22.99 3.82
C TYR A 65 0.11 22.20 4.55
N LEU A 66 0.65 21.16 3.92
CA LEU A 66 1.71 20.34 4.53
C LEU A 66 2.99 21.14 4.74
N GLU A 67 3.33 22.07 3.86
CA GLU A 67 4.48 22.97 4.00
C GLU A 67 4.40 23.87 5.23
N GLN A 68 3.20 24.16 5.74
CA GLN A 68 3.01 24.90 6.98
C GLN A 68 3.34 24.07 8.23
N THR A 69 3.51 22.76 8.11
CA THR A 69 3.85 21.87 9.22
C THR A 69 5.36 21.71 9.36
N THR A 70 5.84 21.37 10.56
CA THR A 70 7.26 21.08 10.77
C THR A 70 7.69 19.88 9.91
N PRO A 71 8.95 19.84 9.40
CA PRO A 71 9.42 18.70 8.61
C PRO A 71 9.25 17.35 9.30
N ALA A 72 9.53 17.29 10.60
CA ALA A 72 9.38 16.07 11.39
C ALA A 72 7.92 15.61 11.48
N SER A 73 6.98 16.54 11.73
CA SER A 73 5.54 16.25 11.77
C SER A 73 5.03 15.79 10.40
N ARG A 74 5.49 16.43 9.34
CA ARG A 74 5.11 16.10 7.97
C ARG A 74 5.57 14.69 7.60
N ALA A 75 6.82 14.34 7.92
CA ALA A 75 7.35 12.99 7.72
C ALA A 75 6.57 11.96 8.55
N GLY A 76 6.32 12.23 9.83
CA GLY A 76 5.57 11.32 10.69
C GLY A 76 4.13 11.07 10.21
N LEU A 77 3.41 12.11 9.79
CA LEU A 77 2.08 11.96 9.20
C LEU A 77 2.14 11.15 7.89
N ALA A 78 3.11 11.44 7.04
CA ALA A 78 3.29 10.76 5.77
C ALA A 78 3.59 9.27 5.94
N GLU A 79 4.48 8.90 6.86
CA GLU A 79 4.77 7.51 7.21
C GLU A 79 3.54 6.81 7.79
N PHE A 80 2.83 7.45 8.71
CA PHE A 80 1.60 6.90 9.29
C PHE A 80 0.56 6.56 8.21
N LEU A 81 0.35 7.47 7.25
CA LEU A 81 -0.62 7.26 6.17
C LEU A 81 -0.17 6.17 5.19
N LEU A 82 1.11 6.09 4.86
CA LEU A 82 1.65 5.03 4.01
C LEU A 82 1.51 3.66 4.65
N HIS A 83 1.90 3.52 5.92
CA HIS A 83 1.71 2.28 6.67
C HIS A 83 0.23 1.92 6.81
N GLY A 84 -0.63 2.90 7.07
CA GLY A 84 -2.07 2.70 7.15
C GLY A 84 -2.65 2.16 5.83
N PHE A 85 -2.25 2.73 4.69
CA PHE A 85 -2.65 2.25 3.36
C PHE A 85 -2.20 0.80 3.12
N ILE A 86 -0.93 0.49 3.38
CA ILE A 86 -0.38 -0.86 3.19
C ILE A 86 -1.09 -1.85 4.12
N ASN A 87 -1.22 -1.55 5.41
CA ASN A 87 -1.83 -2.43 6.39
C ASN A 87 -3.29 -2.75 6.06
N GLU A 88 -4.06 -1.75 5.62
CA GLU A 88 -5.45 -1.96 5.23
C GLU A 88 -5.55 -2.79 3.93
N ASP A 89 -4.68 -2.53 2.96
CA ASP A 89 -4.68 -3.26 1.69
C ASP A 89 -4.25 -4.73 1.86
N THR A 90 -3.36 -5.00 2.80
CA THR A 90 -2.79 -6.33 3.05
C THR A 90 -3.40 -7.05 4.25
N ARG A 91 -4.53 -6.57 4.75
CA ARG A 91 -5.21 -7.18 5.89
C ARG A 91 -5.71 -8.58 5.54
N HIS A 92 -5.40 -9.54 6.39
CA HIS A 92 -5.84 -10.92 6.31
C HIS A 92 -6.78 -11.27 7.48
N PRO A 93 -7.58 -12.36 7.37
CA PRO A 93 -8.32 -12.91 8.50
C PRO A 93 -7.40 -13.20 9.69
N SER A 94 -7.94 -13.06 10.90
CA SER A 94 -7.20 -13.47 12.10
C SER A 94 -7.00 -14.99 12.14
N HIS A 95 -6.00 -15.45 12.89
CA HIS A 95 -5.82 -16.90 13.12
C HIS A 95 -7.05 -17.54 13.75
N ALA A 96 -7.76 -16.83 14.61
CA ALA A 96 -8.98 -17.31 15.25
C ALA A 96 -10.13 -17.46 14.25
N ASP A 97 -10.33 -16.46 13.37
CA ASP A 97 -11.35 -16.52 12.33
C ASP A 97 -11.05 -17.64 11.32
N ALA A 98 -9.77 -17.78 10.92
CA ALA A 98 -9.36 -18.83 10.01
C ALA A 98 -9.54 -20.24 10.62
N GLU A 99 -9.26 -20.40 11.91
CA GLU A 99 -9.50 -21.64 12.62
C GLU A 99 -10.99 -21.96 12.70
N ALA A 100 -11.83 -21.00 13.07
CA ALA A 100 -13.28 -21.19 13.16
C ALA A 100 -13.87 -21.59 11.80
N GLU A 101 -13.47 -20.92 10.70
CA GLU A 101 -13.93 -21.26 9.36
C GLU A 101 -13.42 -22.64 8.91
N ALA A 102 -12.18 -22.97 9.25
CA ALA A 102 -11.59 -24.27 8.95
C ALA A 102 -12.32 -25.41 9.66
N GLN A 103 -12.62 -25.27 10.96
CA GLN A 103 -13.36 -26.28 11.72
C GLN A 103 -14.77 -26.51 11.14
N LYS A 104 -15.43 -25.44 10.70
CA LYS A 104 -16.75 -25.50 10.08
C LYS A 104 -16.71 -26.21 8.71
N GLY A 105 -15.73 -25.93 7.88
CA GLY A 105 -15.62 -26.45 6.52
C GLY A 105 -14.97 -27.82 6.41
N ALA A 106 -14.16 -28.24 7.41
CA ALA A 106 -13.35 -29.43 7.35
C ALA A 106 -14.11 -30.75 7.10
N PRO A 107 -15.28 -31.01 7.68
CA PRO A 107 -16.02 -32.26 7.41
C PRO A 107 -16.34 -32.42 5.92
N GLN A 108 -16.80 -31.37 5.27
CA GLN A 108 -17.12 -31.39 3.85
C GLN A 108 -15.85 -31.50 2.98
N ARG A 109 -14.80 -30.77 3.31
CA ARG A 109 -13.49 -30.83 2.61
C ARG A 109 -12.92 -32.23 2.69
N PHE A 110 -12.96 -32.88 3.85
CA PHE A 110 -12.48 -34.24 4.06
C PHE A 110 -13.22 -35.26 3.19
N GLN A 111 -14.55 -35.15 3.08
CA GLN A 111 -15.34 -35.99 2.18
C GLN A 111 -14.92 -35.80 0.72
N TYR A 112 -14.65 -34.55 0.28
CA TYR A 112 -14.15 -34.28 -1.08
C TYR A 112 -12.76 -34.86 -1.31
N MET A 113 -11.84 -34.76 -0.36
CA MET A 113 -10.49 -35.34 -0.46
C MET A 113 -10.58 -36.87 -0.68
N GLN A 114 -11.40 -37.57 0.10
CA GLN A 114 -11.60 -39.00 -0.06
C GLN A 114 -12.22 -39.34 -1.40
N LYS A 115 -13.24 -38.59 -1.83
CA LYS A 115 -13.92 -38.79 -3.12
C LYS A 115 -12.94 -38.58 -4.29
N TRP A 116 -12.16 -37.53 -4.28
CA TRP A 116 -11.20 -37.22 -5.35
C TRP A 116 -10.10 -38.27 -5.44
N TYR A 117 -9.54 -38.70 -4.31
CA TYR A 117 -8.55 -39.78 -4.30
C TYR A 117 -9.15 -41.08 -4.84
N LYS A 118 -10.35 -41.44 -4.44
CA LYS A 118 -11.04 -42.68 -4.94
C LYS A 118 -11.29 -42.61 -6.44
N GLN A 119 -11.65 -41.46 -6.98
CA GLN A 119 -12.00 -41.27 -8.38
C GLN A 119 -10.79 -41.06 -9.31
N TYR A 120 -9.75 -40.37 -8.81
CA TYR A 120 -8.57 -39.99 -9.59
C TYR A 120 -7.29 -40.12 -8.75
N PRO A 121 -6.88 -41.35 -8.38
CA PRO A 121 -5.74 -41.55 -7.47
C PRO A 121 -4.41 -41.03 -8.04
N GLU A 122 -4.25 -41.04 -9.35
CA GLU A 122 -3.05 -40.54 -10.03
C GLU A 122 -2.86 -39.01 -9.90
N TYR A 123 -3.94 -38.26 -9.73
CA TYR A 123 -3.88 -36.79 -9.57
C TYR A 123 -3.96 -36.36 -8.11
N TYR A 124 -4.58 -37.13 -7.25
CA TYR A 124 -4.85 -36.81 -5.86
C TYR A 124 -4.17 -37.74 -4.86
N GLY A 125 -3.01 -38.29 -5.24
CA GLY A 125 -2.23 -39.20 -4.40
C GLY A 125 -1.90 -38.64 -3.00
N GLN A 126 -1.79 -37.31 -2.85
CA GLN A 126 -1.59 -36.63 -1.58
C GLN A 126 -2.75 -36.86 -0.58
N TYR A 127 -3.93 -37.27 -1.05
CA TYR A 127 -5.09 -37.57 -0.21
C TYR A 127 -5.29 -39.04 0.11
N ALA A 128 -4.33 -39.90 -0.23
CA ALA A 128 -4.37 -41.35 0.07
C ALA A 128 -4.64 -41.63 1.56
N ASN A 129 -4.04 -40.83 2.43
CA ASN A 129 -4.19 -40.92 3.88
C ASN A 129 -4.80 -39.62 4.44
N ALA A 130 -5.80 -39.06 3.75
CA ALA A 130 -6.47 -37.83 4.18
C ALA A 130 -7.03 -37.97 5.60
N THR A 131 -6.86 -36.96 6.41
CA THR A 131 -7.44 -36.84 7.75
C THR A 131 -8.26 -35.57 7.87
N LEU A 132 -9.08 -35.49 8.91
CA LEU A 132 -9.84 -34.28 9.21
C LEU A 132 -8.89 -33.10 9.51
N GLU A 133 -7.78 -33.35 10.19
CA GLU A 133 -6.77 -32.34 10.49
C GLU A 133 -6.11 -31.78 9.20
N MET A 134 -5.88 -32.64 8.21
CA MET A 134 -5.40 -32.16 6.90
C MET A 134 -6.42 -31.21 6.25
N ALA A 135 -7.71 -31.51 6.31
CA ALA A 135 -8.75 -30.65 5.79
C ALA A 135 -8.81 -29.31 6.53
N VAL A 136 -8.69 -29.32 7.86
CA VAL A 136 -8.57 -28.09 8.68
C VAL A 136 -7.37 -27.28 8.26
N ALA A 137 -6.20 -27.92 8.15
CA ALA A 137 -4.95 -27.23 7.79
C ALA A 137 -5.01 -26.59 6.39
N GLU A 138 -5.62 -27.27 5.41
CA GLU A 138 -5.80 -26.72 4.06
C GLU A 138 -6.72 -25.52 4.06
N ILE A 139 -7.90 -25.61 4.67
CA ILE A 139 -8.86 -24.50 4.72
C ILE A 139 -8.25 -23.31 5.48
N LYS A 140 -7.62 -23.57 6.63
CA LYS A 140 -6.95 -22.50 7.40
C LYS A 140 -5.91 -21.76 6.57
N ARG A 141 -5.08 -22.48 5.80
CA ARG A 141 -4.09 -21.88 4.89
C ARG A 141 -4.79 -21.06 3.78
N GLU A 142 -5.87 -21.58 3.19
CA GLU A 142 -6.64 -20.89 2.16
C GLU A 142 -7.27 -19.60 2.70
N VAL A 143 -7.88 -19.65 3.88
CA VAL A 143 -8.50 -18.50 4.54
C VAL A 143 -7.45 -17.46 4.91
N MET A 144 -6.32 -17.87 5.51
CA MET A 144 -5.21 -16.97 5.86
C MET A 144 -4.56 -16.32 4.64
N ALA A 145 -4.65 -16.92 3.46
CA ALA A 145 -4.13 -16.34 2.22
C ALA A 145 -5.07 -15.30 1.59
N GLN A 146 -6.33 -15.20 2.05
CA GLN A 146 -7.30 -14.24 1.51
C GLN A 146 -7.03 -12.84 2.05
N TYR A 147 -7.18 -11.85 1.16
CA TYR A 147 -7.21 -10.46 1.58
C TYR A 147 -8.64 -10.05 1.96
N LEU A 148 -8.80 -9.36 3.09
CA LEU A 148 -10.11 -8.89 3.57
C LEU A 148 -10.63 -7.67 2.80
N GLY A 149 -9.75 -6.98 2.05
CA GLY A 149 -10.13 -5.79 1.34
C GLY A 149 -9.08 -5.32 0.35
N SER A 150 -9.26 -4.09 -0.08
CA SER A 150 -8.33 -3.39 -0.97
C SER A 150 -8.39 -1.89 -0.70
N ALA A 151 -7.24 -1.28 -0.48
CA ALA A 151 -7.13 0.16 -0.26
C ALA A 151 -7.11 0.98 -1.57
N ILE A 152 -7.22 0.34 -2.74
CA ILE A 152 -7.09 1.05 -4.03
C ILE A 152 -8.13 2.15 -4.23
N ALA A 153 -9.32 2.02 -3.65
CA ALA A 153 -10.35 3.06 -3.70
C ALA A 153 -9.91 4.35 -2.98
N ASP A 154 -9.02 4.22 -2.00
CA ASP A 154 -8.51 5.32 -1.17
C ASP A 154 -7.08 5.74 -1.58
N LYS A 155 -6.62 5.36 -2.79
CA LYS A 155 -5.25 5.67 -3.28
C LYS A 155 -4.89 7.15 -3.26
N GLY A 156 -5.88 8.03 -3.31
CA GLY A 156 -5.67 9.47 -3.20
C GLY A 156 -4.97 9.89 -1.90
N ILE A 157 -5.11 9.13 -0.81
CA ILE A 157 -4.44 9.39 0.48
C ILE A 157 -2.92 9.41 0.31
N LEU A 158 -2.39 8.63 -0.61
CA LEU A 158 -0.97 8.57 -0.91
C LEU A 158 -0.40 9.92 -1.41
N ALA A 159 -1.25 10.87 -1.83
CA ALA A 159 -0.80 12.23 -2.15
C ALA A 159 -0.16 12.95 -0.94
N LEU A 160 -0.51 12.56 0.28
CA LEU A 160 0.04 13.10 1.52
C LEU A 160 1.36 12.44 1.97
N THR A 161 1.88 11.47 1.20
CA THR A 161 3.03 10.65 1.61
C THR A 161 4.37 11.10 1.01
N ALA A 162 4.42 12.22 0.29
CA ALA A 162 5.63 12.70 -0.37
C ALA A 162 6.82 12.96 0.59
N ALA A 163 6.53 13.26 1.85
CA ALA A 163 7.54 13.53 2.88
C ALA A 163 8.09 12.26 3.58
N VAL A 164 7.67 11.07 3.20
CA VAL A 164 8.25 9.82 3.70
C VAL A 164 9.72 9.76 3.28
N PRO A 165 10.66 9.45 4.20
CA PRO A 165 12.07 9.29 3.85
C PRO A 165 12.28 8.29 2.71
N ALA A 166 13.20 8.59 1.81
CA ALA A 166 13.45 7.77 0.63
C ALA A 166 13.79 6.31 0.96
N THR A 167 14.58 6.10 2.00
CA THR A 167 14.94 4.75 2.46
C THR A 167 13.72 3.97 2.93
N THR A 168 12.82 4.60 3.68
CA THR A 168 11.54 4.00 4.13
C THR A 168 10.66 3.68 2.92
N TRP A 169 10.51 4.60 1.96
CA TRP A 169 9.76 4.37 0.73
C TRP A 169 10.27 3.15 -0.04
N VAL A 170 11.57 3.11 -0.32
CA VAL A 170 12.18 2.03 -1.10
C VAL A 170 12.00 0.69 -0.39
N GLN A 171 12.24 0.63 0.92
CA GLN A 171 12.10 -0.59 1.70
C GLN A 171 10.66 -1.12 1.71
N LEU A 172 9.69 -0.25 2.01
CA LEU A 172 8.27 -0.64 2.06
C LEU A 172 7.77 -1.10 0.70
N LEU A 173 8.12 -0.37 -0.36
CA LEU A 173 7.66 -0.70 -1.70
C LEU A 173 8.32 -1.98 -2.24
N GLN A 174 9.60 -2.22 -1.97
CA GLN A 174 10.27 -3.48 -2.29
C GLN A 174 9.61 -4.67 -1.59
N THR A 175 9.34 -4.54 -0.29
CA THR A 175 8.66 -5.59 0.49
C THR A 175 7.27 -5.85 -0.07
N TYR A 176 6.48 -4.80 -0.28
CA TYR A 176 5.13 -4.91 -0.83
C TYR A 176 5.13 -5.56 -2.23
N MET A 177 6.02 -5.14 -3.12
CA MET A 177 6.14 -5.69 -4.47
C MET A 177 6.58 -7.16 -4.49
N LYS A 178 7.36 -7.59 -3.49
CA LYS A 178 7.77 -8.99 -3.34
C LYS A 178 6.63 -9.86 -2.85
N GLU A 179 5.88 -9.40 -1.86
CA GLU A 179 4.88 -10.20 -1.15
C GLU A 179 3.50 -10.15 -1.80
N HIS A 180 3.17 -9.03 -2.49
CA HIS A 180 1.85 -8.74 -3.02
C HIS A 180 1.85 -8.45 -4.53
N GLN A 181 2.58 -9.25 -5.32
CA GLN A 181 2.80 -9.05 -6.78
C GLN A 181 1.51 -8.93 -7.60
N GLN A 182 0.42 -9.54 -7.15
CA GLN A 182 -0.88 -9.49 -7.80
C GLN A 182 -1.62 -8.16 -7.61
N ARG A 183 -1.19 -7.34 -6.63
CA ARG A 183 -1.77 -6.03 -6.29
C ARG A 183 -1.21 -4.91 -7.18
N ARG A 184 -1.32 -5.07 -8.51
CA ARG A 184 -0.68 -4.18 -9.50
C ARG A 184 -1.11 -2.74 -9.38
N ALA A 185 -2.41 -2.48 -9.25
CA ALA A 185 -2.95 -1.12 -9.16
C ALA A 185 -2.44 -0.37 -7.91
N GLN A 186 -2.27 -1.08 -6.79
CA GLN A 186 -1.72 -0.51 -5.57
C GLN A 186 -0.22 -0.22 -5.72
N ILE A 187 0.53 -1.13 -6.35
CA ILE A 187 1.95 -0.90 -6.68
C ILE A 187 2.10 0.34 -7.56
N GLU A 188 1.30 0.46 -8.62
CA GLU A 188 1.31 1.62 -9.52
C GLU A 188 0.96 2.91 -8.77
N ALA A 189 -0.05 2.89 -7.87
CA ALA A 189 -0.42 4.03 -7.05
C ALA A 189 0.71 4.46 -6.09
N MET A 190 1.36 3.49 -5.44
CA MET A 190 2.50 3.78 -4.56
C MET A 190 3.71 4.31 -5.33
N LEU A 191 3.98 3.78 -6.53
CA LEU A 191 5.04 4.32 -7.41
C LEU A 191 4.76 5.77 -7.80
N MET A 192 3.52 6.11 -8.14
CA MET A 192 3.12 7.49 -8.46
C MET A 192 3.35 8.44 -7.27
N ALA A 193 2.99 8.01 -6.06
CA ALA A 193 3.21 8.79 -4.86
C ALA A 193 4.71 8.96 -4.54
N ALA A 194 5.49 7.89 -4.62
CA ALA A 194 6.94 7.92 -4.41
C ALA A 194 7.65 8.82 -5.43
N ALA A 195 7.19 8.83 -6.69
CA ALA A 195 7.77 9.65 -7.77
C ALA A 195 7.68 11.17 -7.53
N LYS A 196 6.85 11.63 -6.57
CA LYS A 196 6.85 13.03 -6.14
C LYS A 196 8.13 13.43 -5.40
N ASN A 197 8.79 12.48 -4.77
CA ASN A 197 10.04 12.71 -4.06
C ASN A 197 11.22 12.72 -5.05
N ASN A 198 12.07 13.76 -4.99
CA ASN A 198 13.22 13.93 -5.86
C ASN A 198 14.51 13.26 -5.32
N ASP A 199 14.40 12.46 -4.26
CA ASP A 199 15.56 11.76 -3.71
C ASP A 199 16.17 10.78 -4.73
N PRO A 200 17.48 10.81 -4.96
CA PRO A 200 18.14 9.92 -5.92
C PRO A 200 17.87 8.43 -5.69
N ALA A 201 17.71 8.00 -4.43
CA ALA A 201 17.43 6.59 -4.13
C ALA A 201 16.06 6.14 -4.67
N ILE A 202 15.03 6.99 -4.57
CA ILE A 202 13.71 6.70 -5.15
C ILE A 202 13.77 6.69 -6.68
N ILE A 203 14.45 7.66 -7.28
CA ILE A 203 14.60 7.75 -8.73
C ILE A 203 15.29 6.50 -9.27
N GLN A 204 16.41 6.09 -8.65
CA GLN A 204 17.13 4.87 -9.01
C GLN A 204 16.27 3.62 -8.83
N PHE A 205 15.45 3.57 -7.77
CA PHE A 205 14.54 2.47 -7.55
C PHE A 205 13.48 2.38 -8.66
N ILE A 206 12.81 3.49 -9.00
CA ILE A 206 11.81 3.54 -10.09
C ILE A 206 12.46 3.16 -11.43
N LEU A 207 13.68 3.63 -11.70
CA LEU A 207 14.46 3.24 -12.88
C LEU A 207 14.73 1.72 -12.92
N SER A 208 15.03 1.11 -11.80
CA SER A 208 15.24 -0.34 -11.72
C SER A 208 13.98 -1.12 -12.08
N ILE A 209 12.82 -0.61 -11.64
CA ILE A 209 11.50 -1.20 -11.96
C ILE A 209 11.19 -1.03 -13.45
N ALA A 210 11.40 0.16 -14.00
CA ALA A 210 11.19 0.45 -15.42
C ALA A 210 11.98 -0.49 -16.34
N ARG A 211 13.14 -0.95 -15.90
CA ARG A 211 14.03 -1.82 -16.69
C ARG A 211 13.78 -3.30 -16.50
N ARG A 212 13.47 -3.73 -15.30
CA ARG A 212 13.59 -5.15 -14.91
C ARG A 212 12.35 -5.77 -14.30
N TYR A 213 11.32 -4.97 -14.02
CA TYR A 213 10.16 -5.56 -13.37
C TYR A 213 9.36 -6.42 -14.35
N LYS A 214 9.01 -7.64 -13.92
CA LYS A 214 8.39 -8.65 -14.79
C LYS A 214 6.93 -8.37 -15.19
N THR A 215 6.22 -7.51 -14.44
CA THR A 215 4.82 -7.18 -14.73
C THR A 215 4.77 -5.97 -15.67
N ALA A 216 4.33 -6.18 -16.91
CA ALA A 216 4.37 -5.19 -17.98
C ALA A 216 3.65 -3.88 -17.65
N SER A 217 2.48 -3.91 -16.97
CA SER A 217 1.75 -2.69 -16.60
C SER A 217 2.53 -1.84 -15.58
N VAL A 218 3.12 -2.48 -14.56
CA VAL A 218 3.94 -1.80 -13.55
C VAL A 218 5.23 -1.24 -14.17
N GLN A 219 5.84 -1.99 -15.09
CA GLN A 219 7.02 -1.53 -15.85
C GLN A 219 6.68 -0.31 -16.71
N ALA A 220 5.55 -0.36 -17.43
CA ALA A 220 5.07 0.76 -18.24
C ALA A 220 4.79 2.01 -17.38
N LYS A 221 4.14 1.85 -16.22
CA LYS A 221 3.91 2.95 -15.27
C LYS A 221 5.23 3.53 -14.75
N ALA A 222 6.21 2.70 -14.43
CA ALA A 222 7.52 3.18 -14.00
C ALA A 222 8.23 3.99 -15.10
N ASN A 223 8.16 3.57 -16.37
CA ASN A 223 8.70 4.32 -17.51
C ASN A 223 8.01 5.69 -17.68
N GLU A 224 6.67 5.73 -17.57
CA GLU A 224 5.91 6.99 -17.59
C GLU A 224 6.38 7.94 -16.48
N LEU A 225 6.54 7.44 -15.26
CA LEU A 225 6.98 8.22 -14.12
C LEU A 225 8.42 8.75 -14.27
N ILE A 226 9.31 8.00 -14.89
CA ILE A 226 10.68 8.46 -15.19
C ILE A 226 10.63 9.62 -16.17
N ALA A 227 9.77 9.59 -17.19
CA ALA A 227 9.62 10.71 -18.12
C ALA A 227 9.13 11.98 -17.38
N VAL A 228 8.15 11.84 -16.48
CA VAL A 228 7.65 12.94 -15.65
C VAL A 228 8.73 13.50 -14.72
N ILE A 229 9.52 12.62 -14.11
CA ILE A 229 10.65 13.03 -13.25
C ILE A 229 11.71 13.79 -14.06
N ALA A 230 12.05 13.31 -15.26
CA ALA A 230 13.03 13.97 -16.14
C ALA A 230 12.54 15.34 -16.55
N GLU A 231 11.29 15.47 -16.99
CA GLU A 231 10.68 16.75 -17.35
C GLU A 231 10.68 17.74 -16.18
N ARG A 232 10.24 17.31 -14.99
CA ARG A 232 10.23 18.15 -13.78
C ARG A 232 11.61 18.66 -13.37
N ASN A 233 12.65 17.86 -13.61
CA ASN A 233 14.04 18.21 -13.27
C ASN A 233 14.80 18.88 -14.43
N GLY A 234 14.17 19.05 -15.60
CA GLY A 234 14.81 19.62 -16.78
C GLY A 234 15.93 18.74 -17.35
N TRP A 235 15.89 17.43 -17.15
CA TRP A 235 16.92 16.51 -17.62
C TRP A 235 16.74 16.19 -19.09
N SER A 236 17.84 16.26 -19.85
CA SER A 236 17.91 15.73 -21.20
C SER A 236 17.89 14.19 -21.19
N SER A 237 17.68 13.60 -22.37
CA SER A 237 17.76 12.15 -22.55
C SER A 237 19.13 11.58 -22.16
N ASP A 238 20.19 12.32 -22.42
CA ASP A 238 21.57 11.91 -22.10
C ASP A 238 21.82 11.96 -20.58
N GLU A 239 21.37 13.03 -19.91
CA GLU A 239 21.44 13.13 -18.45
C GLU A 239 20.60 12.05 -17.75
N LEU A 240 19.44 11.72 -18.30
CA LEU A 240 18.64 10.61 -17.83
C LEU A 240 19.38 9.29 -18.02
N ALA A 241 20.01 9.09 -19.18
CA ALA A 241 20.81 7.89 -19.47
C ALA A 241 21.97 7.75 -18.49
N ASP A 242 22.74 8.80 -18.22
CA ASP A 242 23.86 8.80 -17.28
C ASP A 242 23.43 8.45 -15.85
N ARG A 243 22.32 9.04 -15.39
CA ARG A 243 21.73 8.72 -14.07
C ARG A 243 21.14 7.31 -13.99
N THR A 244 20.96 6.67 -15.15
CA THR A 244 20.44 5.32 -15.27
C THR A 244 21.52 4.24 -15.30
N ILE A 245 22.79 4.61 -15.44
CA ILE A 245 23.90 3.67 -15.36
C ILE A 245 23.93 3.14 -13.92
N PRO A 246 23.79 1.82 -13.69
CA PRO A 246 23.97 1.29 -12.35
C PRO A 246 25.40 1.66 -11.94
N THR A 247 25.55 2.42 -10.86
CA THR A 247 26.83 2.51 -10.15
C THR A 247 27.10 1.09 -9.67
N ALA A 248 27.79 0.31 -10.49
CA ALA A 248 28.38 -0.95 -10.08
C ALA A 248 29.26 -0.58 -8.90
N GLY A 249 28.92 -1.08 -7.71
CA GLY A 249 29.53 -0.68 -6.46
C GLY A 249 31.05 -0.55 -6.60
N LEU A 250 31.50 0.70 -6.58
CA LEU A 250 32.85 1.12 -6.29
C LEU A 250 32.90 1.38 -4.80
#